data_f3c7d63d95c56c551d23bd7aecd1f571
#
_entry.id   f3c7d63d95c56c551d23bd7aecd1f571
#
_cell.length_a   1.000
_cell.length_b   1.000
_cell.length_c   1.000
_cell.angle_alpha   90.00
_cell.angle_beta   90.00
_cell.angle_gamma   90.00
#
_symmetry.space_group_name_H-M   'P 1'
#
loop_
_entity.id
_entity.type
_entity.pdbx_description
1 polymer ?
#
loop_
_entity_poly.entity_id
_entity_poly.type
_entity_poly.pdbx_seq_one_letter_code
_entity_poly.pdbx_strand_id
1 'polypeptide(L)'
;MNILLLLSLLIIFLFIYNKQKENILKKNVIKKQDIIPEKQDIIPEKQDIIPEKQDIIPEKQEIIPEKQEIIPDQDILADINDEYILPTVHDNIITPYEAKYIINSSSDYFKDSITVGGLDTQIRKSKTAWHNKNNPIIKNIIFRVCKMTNMPYENAEHLQVVKYDTNGYYNEHYDTVTNNTEISNNFLQLGGHRIITMVIYLNDEFTEGATKFITLNQTIKPPKYSGILFYTLDKNLKKCHPKSLHAGLPIKSGNKYIANVWIRQNKFPDNINNNGVIPF
;
A
#
# COMPACT_ATOMS: atom_id res chain seq x y z
N MET A 1 -20.70 -49.80 0.04
CA MET A 1 -20.41 -49.07 -1.20
C MET A 1 -18.99 -49.46 -1.62
N ASN A 2 -18.82 -49.97 -2.83
CA ASN A 2 -17.60 -50.65 -3.25
C ASN A 2 -16.46 -49.66 -3.52
N ILE A 3 -15.30 -49.83 -2.85
CA ILE A 3 -14.13 -48.94 -2.97
C ILE A 3 -13.74 -48.73 -4.44
N LEU A 4 -13.87 -49.74 -5.28
CA LEU A 4 -13.64 -49.67 -6.72
C LEU A 4 -14.56 -48.65 -7.43
N LEU A 5 -15.83 -48.52 -6.99
CA LEU A 5 -16.77 -47.56 -7.55
C LEU A 5 -16.40 -46.12 -7.17
N LEU A 6 -15.90 -45.88 -5.95
CA LEU A 6 -15.42 -44.57 -5.49
C LEU A 6 -14.17 -44.15 -6.24
N LEU A 7 -13.23 -45.06 -6.47
CA LEU A 7 -11.99 -44.78 -7.24
C LEU A 7 -12.34 -44.46 -8.72
N SER A 8 -13.27 -45.17 -9.33
CA SER A 8 -13.70 -44.89 -10.72
C SER A 8 -14.36 -43.50 -10.85
N LEU A 9 -15.20 -43.11 -9.88
CA LEU A 9 -15.83 -41.79 -9.86
C LEU A 9 -14.80 -40.65 -9.66
N LEU A 10 -13.80 -40.90 -8.83
CA LEU A 10 -12.72 -39.94 -8.62
C LEU A 10 -11.87 -39.72 -9.88
N ILE A 11 -11.57 -40.81 -10.61
CA ILE A 11 -10.81 -40.73 -11.88
C ILE A 11 -11.62 -39.97 -12.94
N ILE A 12 -12.92 -40.22 -13.05
CA ILE A 12 -13.82 -39.53 -13.99
C ILE A 12 -13.86 -38.02 -13.61
N PHE A 13 -13.98 -37.70 -12.34
CA PHE A 13 -14.01 -36.31 -11.87
C PHE A 13 -12.71 -35.58 -12.20
N LEU A 14 -11.54 -36.18 -11.96
CA LEU A 14 -10.24 -35.62 -12.30
C LEU A 14 -10.07 -35.43 -13.82
N PHE A 15 -10.60 -36.35 -14.62
CA PHE A 15 -10.55 -36.23 -16.08
C PHE A 15 -11.40 -35.06 -16.59
N ILE A 16 -12.61 -34.89 -16.06
CA ILE A 16 -13.51 -33.78 -16.40
C ILE A 16 -12.89 -32.46 -15.99
N TYR A 17 -12.33 -32.40 -14.78
CA TYR A 17 -11.65 -31.19 -14.23
C TYR A 17 -10.49 -30.76 -15.12
N ASN A 18 -9.60 -31.68 -15.50
CA ASN A 18 -8.46 -31.38 -16.37
C ASN A 18 -8.89 -30.91 -17.76
N LYS A 19 -9.94 -31.50 -18.34
CA LYS A 19 -10.50 -31.10 -19.65
C LYS A 19 -11.11 -29.68 -19.60
N GLN A 20 -11.76 -29.29 -18.49
CA GLN A 20 -12.26 -27.94 -18.30
C GLN A 20 -11.12 -26.93 -18.19
N LYS A 21 -10.04 -27.26 -17.47
CA LYS A 21 -8.86 -26.44 -17.32
C LYS A 21 -8.15 -26.17 -18.66
N GLU A 22 -8.01 -27.19 -19.51
CA GLU A 22 -7.45 -27.02 -20.86
C GLU A 22 -8.32 -26.12 -21.76
N ASN A 23 -9.64 -26.22 -21.67
CA ASN A 23 -10.55 -25.39 -22.45
C ASN A 23 -10.50 -23.91 -22.03
N ILE A 24 -10.31 -23.63 -20.73
CA ILE A 24 -10.12 -22.26 -20.22
C ILE A 24 -8.79 -21.69 -20.71
N LEU A 25 -7.70 -22.46 -20.70
CA LEU A 25 -6.40 -22.06 -21.21
C LEU A 25 -6.43 -21.76 -22.72
N LYS A 26 -7.11 -22.60 -23.52
CA LYS A 26 -7.28 -22.37 -24.96
C LYS A 26 -8.09 -21.10 -25.27
N LYS A 27 -9.16 -20.81 -24.52
CA LYS A 27 -9.93 -19.56 -24.67
C LYS A 27 -9.12 -18.30 -24.34
N ASN A 28 -8.20 -18.38 -23.38
CA ASN A 28 -7.34 -17.25 -23.01
C ASN A 28 -6.20 -17.00 -24.01
N VAL A 29 -5.75 -18.05 -24.73
CA VAL A 29 -4.73 -17.90 -25.78
C VAL A 29 -5.33 -17.24 -27.03
N ILE A 30 -6.56 -17.60 -27.42
CA ILE A 30 -7.25 -17.05 -28.60
C ILE A 30 -7.54 -15.53 -28.41
N LYS A 31 -7.85 -15.09 -27.19
CA LYS A 31 -8.06 -13.65 -26.89
C LYS A 31 -6.80 -12.78 -26.94
N LYS A 32 -5.59 -13.37 -26.99
CA LYS A 32 -4.32 -12.62 -27.06
C LYS A 32 -3.80 -12.41 -28.49
N GLN A 33 -4.40 -13.03 -29.51
CA GLN A 33 -3.92 -12.92 -30.89
C GLN A 33 -4.63 -11.88 -31.78
N ASP A 34 -5.70 -11.22 -31.29
CA ASP A 34 -6.53 -10.33 -32.14
C ASP A 34 -6.28 -8.83 -31.94
N ILE A 35 -5.13 -8.41 -31.43
CA ILE A 35 -4.81 -6.96 -31.30
C ILE A 35 -3.38 -6.70 -31.76
N ILE A 36 -3.15 -6.62 -33.07
CA ILE A 36 -2.02 -5.93 -33.68
C ILE A 36 -2.58 -5.14 -34.88
N PRO A 37 -2.67 -3.80 -34.85
CA PRO A 37 -2.92 -3.02 -36.05
C PRO A 37 -1.59 -2.78 -36.80
N GLU A 38 -1.59 -3.12 -38.08
CA GLU A 38 -0.53 -2.80 -39.07
C GLU A 38 -0.29 -1.30 -39.15
N LYS A 39 0.98 -0.91 -39.10
CA LYS A 39 1.45 0.42 -39.46
C LYS A 39 1.60 0.48 -41.00
N GLN A 40 0.89 1.39 -41.66
CA GLN A 40 1.20 1.84 -42.98
C GLN A 40 1.99 3.15 -42.91
N ASP A 41 3.20 3.12 -43.44
CA ASP A 41 4.06 4.28 -43.67
C ASP A 41 3.55 5.05 -44.88
N ILE A 42 3.28 6.33 -44.71
CA ILE A 42 3.14 7.29 -45.82
C ILE A 42 4.05 8.48 -45.51
N ILE A 43 5.12 8.60 -46.32
CA ILE A 43 5.98 9.78 -46.41
C ILE A 43 5.40 10.68 -47.52
N PRO A 44 5.26 11.97 -47.36
CA PRO A 44 5.36 12.91 -48.46
C PRO A 44 6.54 13.87 -48.32
N GLU A 45 7.14 14.09 -49.46
CA GLU A 45 8.29 14.93 -49.76
C GLU A 45 8.12 16.42 -49.44
N LYS A 46 9.30 17.05 -49.36
CA LYS A 46 9.60 18.47 -49.18
C LYS A 46 8.95 19.39 -50.23
N GLN A 47 8.61 20.58 -49.81
CA GLN A 47 8.93 21.81 -50.56
C GLN A 47 9.12 23.00 -49.63
N ASP A 48 10.24 23.69 -49.83
CA ASP A 48 10.71 24.89 -49.15
C ASP A 48 9.84 26.11 -49.54
N ILE A 49 9.56 26.99 -48.58
CA ILE A 49 9.49 28.44 -48.80
C ILE A 49 9.65 29.13 -47.42
N ILE A 50 10.72 29.93 -47.28
CA ILE A 50 10.91 30.92 -46.20
C ILE A 50 10.26 32.22 -46.66
N PRO A 51 9.59 32.98 -45.78
CA PRO A 51 10.01 34.34 -45.54
C PRO A 51 10.16 34.71 -44.08
N GLU A 52 11.27 35.42 -43.80
CA GLU A 52 11.51 36.14 -42.54
C GLU A 52 10.37 37.10 -42.20
N LYS A 53 9.93 37.03 -40.96
CA LYS A 53 9.41 38.18 -40.22
C LYS A 53 9.78 38.04 -38.76
N GLN A 54 10.60 38.99 -38.31
CA GLN A 54 10.88 39.28 -36.92
C GLN A 54 9.59 39.78 -36.27
N ASP A 55 9.00 39.00 -35.38
CA ASP A 55 8.05 39.51 -34.42
C ASP A 55 8.62 39.25 -33.03
N ILE A 56 8.81 40.36 -32.32
CA ILE A 56 9.25 40.46 -30.94
C ILE A 56 8.19 39.77 -30.07
N ILE A 57 8.53 38.61 -29.55
CA ILE A 57 7.71 37.92 -28.53
C ILE A 57 8.03 38.57 -27.18
N PRO A 58 7.07 39.15 -26.46
CA PRO A 58 7.31 39.60 -25.10
C PRO A 58 7.55 38.37 -24.22
N GLU A 59 8.63 38.41 -23.48
CA GLU A 59 9.03 37.44 -22.47
C GLU A 59 7.87 37.19 -21.48
N LYS A 60 7.18 36.07 -21.68
CA LYS A 60 6.17 35.60 -20.73
C LYS A 60 6.94 35.11 -19.51
N GLN A 61 7.00 35.92 -18.47
CA GLN A 61 7.40 35.44 -17.14
C GLN A 61 6.47 34.30 -16.77
N GLU A 62 6.99 33.07 -16.81
CA GLU A 62 6.33 31.93 -16.18
C GLU A 62 6.27 32.23 -14.68
N ILE A 63 5.09 32.57 -14.22
CA ILE A 63 4.76 32.57 -12.79
C ILE A 63 4.76 31.10 -12.42
N ILE A 64 5.89 30.60 -11.87
CA ILE A 64 5.94 29.34 -11.18
C ILE A 64 4.93 29.47 -10.04
N PRO A 65 3.86 28.67 -10.00
CA PRO A 65 2.93 28.73 -8.87
C PRO A 65 3.76 28.37 -7.63
N GLU A 66 3.83 29.32 -6.69
CA GLU A 66 4.41 29.14 -5.39
C GLU A 66 3.77 27.87 -4.79
N LYS A 67 4.61 26.88 -4.48
CA LYS A 67 4.19 25.62 -3.87
C LYS A 67 3.51 26.01 -2.56
N GLN A 68 2.20 26.08 -2.53
CA GLN A 68 1.44 26.25 -1.30
C GLN A 68 1.83 25.05 -0.42
N GLU A 69 2.69 25.28 0.55
CA GLU A 69 2.81 24.37 1.68
C GLU A 69 1.42 24.27 2.27
N ILE A 70 0.81 23.07 2.16
CA ILE A 70 -0.43 22.75 2.86
C ILE A 70 -0.02 22.72 4.33
N ILE A 71 -0.09 23.89 4.99
CA ILE A 71 0.05 23.99 6.43
C ILE A 71 -1.16 23.24 6.97
N PRO A 72 -0.97 22.11 7.68
CA PRO A 72 -2.09 21.40 8.29
C PRO A 72 -2.85 22.39 9.15
N ASP A 73 -4.17 22.45 9.04
CA ASP A 73 -5.01 23.28 9.89
C ASP A 73 -4.64 22.98 11.36
N GLN A 74 -4.07 23.97 12.06
CA GLN A 74 -3.50 23.77 13.40
C GLN A 74 -4.52 23.26 14.41
N ASP A 75 -5.81 23.40 14.12
CA ASP A 75 -6.90 22.94 14.98
C ASP A 75 -7.11 21.39 14.94
N ILE A 76 -6.50 20.69 14.00
CA ILE A 76 -6.66 19.21 13.84
C ILE A 76 -5.48 18.43 14.39
N LEU A 77 -4.34 19.08 14.58
CA LEU A 77 -3.21 18.49 15.29
C LEU A 77 -3.34 18.72 16.81
N ALA A 78 -2.94 17.71 17.58
CA ALA A 78 -2.76 17.83 19.02
C ALA A 78 -1.58 18.75 19.33
N ASP A 79 -1.51 19.30 20.56
CA ASP A 79 -0.32 19.99 21.03
C ASP A 79 0.87 19.00 21.06
N ILE A 80 2.03 19.45 20.60
CA ILE A 80 3.25 18.61 20.60
C ILE A 80 3.67 18.18 22.00
N ASN A 81 3.27 18.94 23.02
CA ASN A 81 3.53 18.66 24.43
C ASN A 81 2.49 17.73 25.08
N ASP A 82 1.40 17.42 24.36
CA ASP A 82 0.44 16.44 24.84
C ASP A 82 1.11 15.09 25.08
N GLU A 83 0.54 14.32 25.99
CA GLU A 83 1.02 12.98 26.32
C GLU A 83 0.94 12.07 25.07
N TYR A 84 2.05 11.43 24.75
CA TYR A 84 2.18 10.54 23.61
C TYR A 84 2.90 9.24 23.99
N ILE A 85 2.36 8.12 23.57
CA ILE A 85 3.00 6.81 23.75
C ILE A 85 4.02 6.62 22.63
N LEU A 86 5.29 6.55 23.02
CA LEU A 86 6.41 6.45 22.05
C LEU A 86 6.31 5.16 21.22
N PRO A 87 6.80 5.18 19.97
CA PRO A 87 6.90 3.97 19.15
C PRO A 87 7.73 2.88 19.83
N THR A 88 7.27 1.65 19.76
CA THR A 88 7.91 0.48 20.34
C THR A 88 8.20 -0.58 19.30
N VAL A 89 9.33 -1.31 19.47
CA VAL A 89 9.67 -2.47 18.64
C VAL A 89 9.17 -3.74 19.33
N HIS A 90 8.54 -4.60 18.55
CA HIS A 90 8.04 -5.89 18.99
C HIS A 90 8.65 -6.98 18.11
N ASP A 91 9.39 -7.89 18.72
CA ASP A 91 10.07 -8.97 18.00
C ASP A 91 9.12 -10.13 17.66
N ASN A 92 9.43 -10.81 16.56
CA ASN A 92 8.72 -12.02 16.16
C ASN A 92 7.20 -11.89 16.04
N ILE A 93 6.74 -10.77 15.48
CA ILE A 93 5.30 -10.53 15.23
C ILE A 93 4.73 -11.54 14.23
N ILE A 94 5.55 -11.96 13.27
CA ILE A 94 5.20 -12.98 12.29
C ILE A 94 6.27 -14.07 12.24
N THR A 95 5.89 -15.24 11.75
CA THR A 95 6.82 -16.33 11.48
C THR A 95 7.49 -16.18 10.11
N PRO A 96 8.65 -16.84 9.87
CA PRO A 96 9.26 -16.90 8.53
C PRO A 96 8.31 -17.45 7.45
N TYR A 97 7.44 -18.40 7.81
CA TYR A 97 6.44 -18.96 6.92
C TYR A 97 5.40 -17.91 6.49
N GLU A 98 4.87 -17.15 7.45
CA GLU A 98 3.89 -16.09 7.18
C GLU A 98 4.49 -14.97 6.31
N ALA A 99 5.73 -14.56 6.59
CA ALA A 99 6.45 -13.57 5.77
C ALA A 99 6.62 -14.05 4.32
N LYS A 100 7.08 -15.28 4.14
CA LYS A 100 7.22 -15.89 2.81
C LYS A 100 5.88 -16.01 2.09
N TYR A 101 4.83 -16.42 2.80
CA TYR A 101 3.48 -16.49 2.25
C TYR A 101 3.00 -15.12 1.74
N ILE A 102 3.12 -14.07 2.56
CA ILE A 102 2.70 -12.71 2.21
C ILE A 102 3.46 -12.22 0.97
N ILE A 103 4.79 -12.33 0.95
CA ILE A 103 5.62 -11.86 -0.16
C ILE A 103 5.24 -12.57 -1.46
N ASN A 104 5.15 -13.90 -1.43
CA ASN A 104 4.87 -14.71 -2.62
C ASN A 104 3.46 -14.48 -3.17
N SER A 105 2.45 -14.44 -2.30
CA SER A 105 1.06 -14.22 -2.70
C SER A 105 0.78 -12.78 -3.15
N SER A 106 1.66 -11.84 -2.82
CA SER A 106 1.57 -10.45 -3.30
C SER A 106 2.21 -10.23 -4.67
N SER A 107 3.06 -11.14 -5.17
CA SER A 107 3.97 -10.89 -6.30
C SER A 107 3.27 -10.37 -7.56
N ASP A 108 2.13 -10.95 -7.92
CA ASP A 108 1.37 -10.63 -9.14
C ASP A 108 0.35 -9.50 -8.93
N TYR A 109 0.22 -8.99 -7.70
CA TYR A 109 -0.79 -8.00 -7.31
C TYR A 109 -0.20 -6.61 -7.01
N PHE A 110 1.12 -6.47 -6.99
CA PHE A 110 1.74 -5.18 -6.74
C PHE A 110 1.41 -4.17 -7.83
N LYS A 111 0.81 -3.04 -7.42
CA LYS A 111 0.57 -1.84 -8.24
C LYS A 111 1.30 -0.66 -7.63
N ASP A 112 1.60 0.36 -8.42
CA ASP A 112 2.19 1.58 -7.91
C ASP A 112 1.34 2.14 -6.77
N SER A 113 2.00 2.51 -5.68
CA SER A 113 1.30 3.00 -4.49
C SER A 113 0.69 4.36 -4.75
N ILE A 114 -0.57 4.51 -4.36
CA ILE A 114 -1.27 5.81 -4.36
C ILE A 114 -1.33 6.36 -2.93
N THR A 115 -1.30 7.67 -2.81
CA THR A 115 -1.57 8.40 -1.56
C THR A 115 -3.03 8.90 -1.57
N VAL A 116 -3.45 9.54 -0.48
CA VAL A 116 -4.78 10.18 -0.40
C VAL A 116 -4.98 11.22 -1.50
N GLY A 117 -3.90 11.85 -1.98
CA GLY A 117 -3.92 12.81 -3.11
C GLY A 117 -3.76 12.18 -4.50
N GLY A 118 -3.68 10.84 -4.61
CA GLY A 118 -3.47 10.13 -5.87
C GLY A 118 -2.04 9.59 -6.04
N LEU A 119 -1.67 9.31 -7.30
CA LEU A 119 -0.33 8.85 -7.64
C LEU A 119 0.62 10.04 -7.73
N ASP A 120 1.58 10.12 -6.79
CA ASP A 120 2.68 11.09 -6.81
C ASP A 120 4.00 10.40 -6.43
N THR A 121 4.84 10.18 -7.44
CA THR A 121 6.14 9.52 -7.26
C THR A 121 7.18 10.40 -6.58
N GLN A 122 6.95 11.70 -6.42
CA GLN A 122 7.79 12.60 -5.63
C GLN A 122 7.49 12.48 -4.13
N ILE A 123 6.27 12.05 -3.78
CA ILE A 123 5.87 11.82 -2.40
C ILE A 123 6.18 10.37 -2.00
N ARG A 124 5.88 9.40 -2.88
CA ARG A 124 5.99 7.98 -2.58
C ARG A 124 6.44 7.18 -3.80
N LYS A 125 7.53 6.44 -3.66
CA LYS A 125 8.05 5.52 -4.67
C LYS A 125 8.04 4.10 -4.11
N SER A 126 6.93 3.40 -4.27
CA SER A 126 6.73 2.03 -3.79
C SER A 126 5.59 1.36 -4.55
N LYS A 127 5.42 0.06 -4.34
CA LYS A 127 4.29 -0.71 -4.85
C LYS A 127 3.49 -1.32 -3.70
N THR A 128 2.18 -1.42 -3.86
CA THR A 128 1.26 -1.92 -2.84
C THR A 128 0.43 -3.08 -3.37
N ALA A 129 0.25 -4.08 -2.52
CA ALA A 129 -0.75 -5.15 -2.64
C ALA A 129 -1.58 -5.20 -1.36
N TRP A 130 -2.83 -5.69 -1.45
CA TRP A 130 -3.74 -5.77 -0.32
C TRP A 130 -4.21 -7.21 -0.13
N HIS A 131 -4.13 -7.73 1.08
CA HIS A 131 -4.68 -9.03 1.45
C HIS A 131 -5.95 -8.89 2.25
N ASN A 132 -6.96 -9.68 1.88
CA ASN A 132 -8.19 -9.74 2.64
C ASN A 132 -7.90 -10.18 4.09
N LYS A 133 -8.38 -9.38 5.05
CA LYS A 133 -8.17 -9.66 6.48
C LYS A 133 -8.74 -11.01 6.92
N ASN A 134 -9.75 -11.53 6.23
CA ASN A 134 -10.37 -12.82 6.53
C ASN A 134 -9.60 -14.03 5.96
N ASN A 135 -8.54 -13.85 5.15
CA ASN A 135 -7.63 -14.94 4.80
C ASN A 135 -7.06 -15.55 6.10
N PRO A 136 -7.06 -16.87 6.28
CA PRO A 136 -6.69 -17.50 7.57
C PRO A 136 -5.30 -17.11 8.10
N ILE A 137 -4.30 -16.99 7.22
CA ILE A 137 -2.95 -16.60 7.62
C ILE A 137 -2.92 -15.11 8.01
N ILE A 138 -3.51 -14.25 7.20
CA ILE A 138 -3.60 -12.81 7.44
C ILE A 138 -4.40 -12.52 8.71
N LYS A 139 -5.52 -13.24 8.90
CA LYS A 139 -6.36 -13.15 10.11
C LYS A 139 -5.55 -13.39 11.38
N ASN A 140 -4.71 -14.42 11.39
CA ASN A 140 -3.88 -14.74 12.56
C ASN A 140 -2.86 -13.63 12.87
N ILE A 141 -2.29 -13.01 11.84
CA ILE A 141 -1.34 -11.89 12.00
C ILE A 141 -2.06 -10.68 12.60
N ILE A 142 -3.18 -10.27 11.99
CA ILE A 142 -3.97 -9.12 12.47
C ILE A 142 -4.47 -9.38 13.89
N PHE A 143 -4.96 -10.60 14.18
CA PHE A 143 -5.46 -10.96 15.51
C PHE A 143 -4.38 -10.85 16.59
N ARG A 144 -3.12 -11.22 16.29
CA ARG A 144 -2.00 -11.02 17.24
C ARG A 144 -1.82 -9.55 17.57
N VAL A 145 -1.83 -8.66 16.55
CA VAL A 145 -1.70 -7.22 16.78
C VAL A 145 -2.90 -6.67 17.57
N CYS A 146 -4.12 -7.07 17.24
CA CYS A 146 -5.31 -6.68 17.97
C CYS A 146 -5.26 -7.13 19.44
N LYS A 147 -4.81 -8.36 19.71
CA LYS A 147 -4.63 -8.88 21.07
C LYS A 147 -3.57 -8.08 21.86
N MET A 148 -2.45 -7.72 21.23
CA MET A 148 -1.39 -6.92 21.87
C MET A 148 -1.87 -5.53 22.25
N THR A 149 -2.76 -4.95 21.47
CA THR A 149 -3.26 -3.57 21.64
C THR A 149 -4.62 -3.51 22.36
N ASN A 150 -5.16 -4.66 22.74
CA ASN A 150 -6.51 -4.81 23.31
C ASN A 150 -7.61 -4.18 22.45
N MET A 151 -7.50 -4.31 21.12
CA MET A 151 -8.43 -3.75 20.17
C MET A 151 -9.29 -4.84 19.52
N PRO A 152 -10.57 -4.54 19.17
CA PRO A 152 -11.41 -5.45 18.43
C PRO A 152 -10.84 -5.75 17.04
N TYR A 153 -10.89 -7.03 16.63
CA TYR A 153 -10.44 -7.45 15.30
C TYR A 153 -11.23 -6.75 14.16
N GLU A 154 -12.49 -6.48 14.39
CA GLU A 154 -13.40 -5.83 13.45
C GLU A 154 -12.91 -4.43 13.05
N ASN A 155 -12.15 -3.77 13.93
CA ASN A 155 -11.60 -2.45 13.68
C ASN A 155 -10.38 -2.47 12.75
N ALA A 156 -9.79 -3.64 12.48
CA ALA A 156 -8.64 -3.74 11.61
C ALA A 156 -9.02 -3.65 10.12
N GLU A 157 -8.20 -2.94 9.35
CA GLU A 157 -8.27 -2.90 7.89
C GLU A 157 -7.77 -4.21 7.27
N HIS A 158 -7.90 -4.35 5.96
CA HIS A 158 -7.16 -5.33 5.18
C HIS A 158 -5.65 -5.12 5.36
N LEU A 159 -4.86 -6.19 5.27
CA LEU A 159 -3.41 -6.09 5.39
C LEU A 159 -2.83 -5.40 4.15
N GLN A 160 -2.16 -4.28 4.33
CA GLN A 160 -1.40 -3.65 3.26
C GLN A 160 0.01 -4.23 3.21
N VAL A 161 0.43 -4.69 2.03
CA VAL A 161 1.82 -5.10 1.77
C VAL A 161 2.47 -4.08 0.86
N VAL A 162 3.64 -3.58 1.25
CA VAL A 162 4.36 -2.58 0.47
C VAL A 162 5.73 -3.11 0.09
N LYS A 163 6.04 -3.00 -1.19
CA LYS A 163 7.35 -3.29 -1.76
C LYS A 163 8.04 -1.98 -2.12
N TYR A 164 9.27 -1.82 -1.66
CA TYR A 164 10.17 -0.77 -2.09
C TYR A 164 11.32 -1.41 -2.85
N ASP A 165 11.52 -0.99 -4.09
CA ASP A 165 12.71 -1.31 -4.88
C ASP A 165 13.84 -0.32 -4.54
N THR A 166 15.05 -0.51 -5.03
CA THR A 166 16.18 0.43 -4.86
C THR A 166 15.77 1.86 -5.19
N ASN A 167 16.15 2.81 -4.35
CA ASN A 167 15.71 4.20 -4.35
C ASN A 167 14.19 4.39 -4.09
N GLY A 168 13.52 3.36 -3.58
CA GLY A 168 12.12 3.46 -3.12
C GLY A 168 12.05 4.12 -1.74
N TYR A 169 11.01 4.92 -1.52
CA TYR A 169 10.79 5.68 -0.29
C TYR A 169 9.33 6.08 -0.11
N TYR A 170 9.01 6.60 1.06
CA TYR A 170 7.78 7.33 1.34
C TYR A 170 8.11 8.52 2.23
N ASN A 171 7.87 9.73 1.74
CA ASN A 171 8.14 10.97 2.45
C ASN A 171 7.33 11.07 3.76
N GLU A 172 7.55 12.13 4.49
CA GLU A 172 6.89 12.42 5.76
C GLU A 172 5.37 12.45 5.61
N HIS A 173 4.69 11.67 6.44
CA HIS A 173 3.23 11.55 6.40
C HIS A 173 2.68 11.11 7.75
N TYR A 174 1.39 11.33 7.92
CA TYR A 174 0.59 10.74 8.98
C TYR A 174 -0.22 9.57 8.42
N ASP A 175 -0.44 8.54 9.21
CA ASP A 175 -1.28 7.40 8.82
C ASP A 175 -2.79 7.68 8.97
N THR A 176 -3.16 8.83 9.49
CA THR A 176 -4.53 9.30 9.59
C THR A 176 -4.68 10.69 8.99
N VAL A 177 -5.92 11.18 8.88
CA VAL A 177 -6.20 12.49 8.28
C VAL A 177 -5.98 13.61 9.30
N THR A 178 -5.50 14.76 8.80
CA THR A 178 -5.11 15.93 9.59
C THR A 178 -5.86 17.21 9.16
N ASN A 179 -6.84 17.10 8.26
CA ASN A 179 -7.58 18.24 7.73
C ASN A 179 -9.06 17.89 7.48
N ASN A 180 -9.91 18.90 7.34
CA ASN A 180 -11.35 18.77 7.08
C ASN A 180 -11.65 18.93 5.58
N THR A 181 -11.22 17.97 4.77
CA THR A 181 -11.56 17.91 3.34
C THR A 181 -12.61 16.83 3.09
N GLU A 182 -13.24 16.87 1.92
CA GLU A 182 -14.15 15.80 1.49
C GLU A 182 -13.45 14.44 1.48
N ILE A 183 -12.18 14.40 1.03
CA ILE A 183 -11.36 13.18 1.03
C ILE A 183 -11.15 12.67 2.45
N SER A 184 -10.87 13.57 3.40
CA SER A 184 -10.72 13.23 4.82
C SER A 184 -12.02 12.70 5.42
N ASN A 185 -13.15 13.30 5.09
CA ASN A 185 -14.47 12.85 5.52
C ASN A 185 -14.78 11.44 5.00
N ASN A 186 -14.50 11.17 3.72
CA ASN A 186 -14.66 9.84 3.13
C ASN A 186 -13.74 8.81 3.81
N PHE A 187 -12.50 9.19 4.15
CA PHE A 187 -11.59 8.33 4.90
C PHE A 187 -12.14 7.99 6.30
N LEU A 188 -12.72 8.97 7.00
CA LEU A 188 -13.29 8.77 8.34
C LEU A 188 -14.56 7.92 8.35
N GLN A 189 -15.35 7.93 7.29
CA GLN A 189 -16.53 7.06 7.13
C GLN A 189 -16.16 5.56 7.14
N LEU A 190 -14.89 5.22 6.88
CA LEU A 190 -14.39 3.84 6.92
C LEU A 190 -14.10 3.32 8.34
N GLY A 191 -14.69 3.89 9.37
CA GLY A 191 -14.51 3.47 10.77
C GLY A 191 -13.72 4.46 11.62
N GLY A 192 -13.70 5.74 11.26
CA GLY A 192 -12.99 6.79 11.99
C GLY A 192 -11.51 6.87 11.65
N HIS A 193 -10.75 7.50 12.52
CA HIS A 193 -9.29 7.57 12.38
C HIS A 193 -8.64 6.18 12.49
N ARG A 194 -7.52 5.96 11.79
CA ARG A 194 -6.55 4.94 12.17
C ARG A 194 -5.94 5.39 13.49
N ILE A 195 -6.00 4.59 14.52
CA ILE A 195 -5.49 4.94 15.86
C ILE A 195 -4.20 4.21 16.20
N ILE A 196 -3.96 3.07 15.58
CA ILE A 196 -2.78 2.24 15.77
C ILE A 196 -2.25 1.80 14.41
N THR A 197 -0.94 1.88 14.25
CA THR A 197 -0.19 1.28 13.15
C THR A 197 0.84 0.29 13.68
N MET A 198 0.87 -0.91 13.09
CA MET A 198 1.97 -1.86 13.22
C MET A 198 2.63 -2.02 11.87
N VAL A 199 3.86 -1.54 11.72
CA VAL A 199 4.71 -1.72 10.52
C VAL A 199 5.58 -2.94 10.72
N ILE A 200 5.28 -4.05 10.04
CA ILE A 200 6.01 -5.32 10.15
C ILE A 200 7.04 -5.42 9.02
N TYR A 201 8.30 -5.66 9.35
CA TYR A 201 9.37 -5.89 8.38
C TYR A 201 9.37 -7.37 7.97
N LEU A 202 9.05 -7.64 6.69
CA LEU A 202 8.90 -9.02 6.20
C LEU A 202 10.24 -9.66 5.82
N ASN A 203 11.27 -8.82 5.56
CA ASN A 203 12.59 -9.26 5.13
C ASN A 203 13.68 -8.29 5.59
N ASP A 204 14.95 -8.65 5.37
CA ASP A 204 16.13 -7.81 5.67
C ASP A 204 17.16 -7.76 4.53
N GLU A 205 16.82 -8.31 3.34
CA GLU A 205 17.70 -8.32 2.16
C GLU A 205 17.73 -6.95 1.46
N PHE A 206 17.94 -5.87 2.24
CA PHE A 206 18.07 -4.51 1.77
C PHE A 206 18.97 -3.68 2.70
N THR A 207 19.56 -2.61 2.16
CA THR A 207 20.36 -1.67 2.94
C THR A 207 19.64 -0.33 3.10
N GLU A 208 19.86 0.35 4.23
CA GLU A 208 19.15 1.56 4.65
C GLU A 208 17.64 1.29 4.83
N GLY A 209 16.72 2.14 4.36
CA GLY A 209 15.29 1.89 4.35
C GLY A 209 14.63 1.76 5.74
N ALA A 210 15.16 2.41 6.76
CA ALA A 210 14.57 2.47 8.10
C ALA A 210 13.26 3.28 8.10
N THR A 211 12.49 3.21 9.17
CA THR A 211 11.37 4.12 9.46
C THR A 211 11.88 5.23 10.38
N LYS A 212 11.66 6.50 9.98
CA LYS A 212 12.06 7.68 10.76
C LYS A 212 10.81 8.38 11.29
N PHE A 213 10.75 8.61 12.60
CA PHE A 213 9.79 9.50 13.26
C PHE A 213 10.39 10.89 13.33
N ILE A 214 9.81 11.83 12.58
CA ILE A 214 10.41 13.13 12.29
C ILE A 214 10.49 13.99 13.54
N THR A 215 9.35 14.22 14.18
CA THR A 215 9.24 15.07 15.39
C THR A 215 10.01 14.49 16.57
N LEU A 216 10.13 13.18 16.67
CA LEU A 216 10.91 12.48 17.70
C LEU A 216 12.40 12.44 17.37
N ASN A 217 12.79 12.77 16.14
CA ASN A 217 14.14 12.56 15.60
C ASN A 217 14.66 11.13 15.85
N GLN A 218 13.77 10.14 15.76
CA GLN A 218 14.07 8.74 16.03
C GLN A 218 14.02 7.92 14.74
N THR A 219 15.08 7.15 14.47
CA THR A 219 15.16 6.23 13.33
C THR A 219 15.17 4.80 13.82
N ILE A 220 14.24 3.98 13.33
CA ILE A 220 14.04 2.59 13.76
C ILE A 220 14.11 1.67 12.55
N LYS A 221 14.95 0.65 12.62
CA LYS A 221 15.01 -0.46 11.67
C LYS A 221 14.96 -1.77 12.46
N PRO A 222 13.77 -2.33 12.72
CA PRO A 222 13.65 -3.57 13.46
C PRO A 222 14.22 -4.74 12.65
N PRO A 223 14.58 -5.86 13.29
CA PRO A 223 14.90 -7.10 12.60
C PRO A 223 13.74 -7.57 11.72
N LYS A 224 14.03 -8.42 10.71
CA LYS A 224 12.96 -9.09 9.95
C LYS A 224 12.01 -9.86 10.87
N TYR A 225 10.74 -9.94 10.48
CA TYR A 225 9.64 -10.57 11.22
C TYR A 225 9.21 -9.83 12.47
N SER A 226 9.85 -8.70 12.79
CA SER A 226 9.53 -7.79 13.89
C SER A 226 8.77 -6.57 13.37
N GLY A 227 8.11 -5.84 14.25
CA GLY A 227 7.31 -4.67 13.87
C GLY A 227 7.52 -3.46 14.76
N ILE A 228 7.18 -2.30 14.23
CA ILE A 228 7.12 -1.02 14.96
C ILE A 228 5.65 -0.74 15.23
N LEU A 229 5.27 -0.68 16.50
CA LEU A 229 3.94 -0.28 16.96
C LEU A 229 3.97 1.19 17.34
N PHE A 230 3.04 1.99 16.83
CA PHE A 230 2.85 3.38 17.25
C PHE A 230 1.39 3.82 17.16
N TYR A 231 1.07 4.84 17.95
CA TYR A 231 -0.24 5.47 17.99
C TYR A 231 -0.23 6.72 17.11
N THR A 232 -1.35 7.03 16.47
CA THR A 232 -1.44 8.14 15.52
C THR A 232 -2.11 9.37 16.14
N LEU A 233 -2.91 9.20 17.20
CA LEU A 233 -3.70 10.24 17.81
C LEU A 233 -3.18 10.62 19.21
N ASP A 234 -3.70 11.74 19.71
CA ASP A 234 -3.60 12.15 21.12
C ASP A 234 -4.31 11.16 22.06
N LYS A 235 -4.10 11.30 23.35
CA LYS A 235 -4.73 10.44 24.38
C LYS A 235 -6.25 10.48 24.37
N ASN A 236 -6.86 11.56 23.86
CA ASN A 236 -8.31 11.72 23.76
C ASN A 236 -8.87 11.08 22.47
N LEU A 237 -8.03 10.51 21.62
CA LEU A 237 -8.35 9.90 20.33
C LEU A 237 -9.10 10.85 19.38
N LYS A 238 -8.81 12.15 19.42
CA LYS A 238 -9.49 13.18 18.65
C LYS A 238 -8.62 13.81 17.57
N LYS A 239 -7.35 14.05 17.89
CA LYS A 239 -6.45 14.81 17.02
C LYS A 239 -5.22 14.00 16.67
N CYS A 240 -4.74 14.15 15.44
CA CYS A 240 -3.47 13.55 15.03
C CYS A 240 -2.32 14.12 15.86
N HIS A 241 -1.49 13.26 16.45
CA HIS A 241 -0.39 13.71 17.28
C HIS A 241 0.86 14.01 16.44
N PRO A 242 1.51 15.19 16.56
CA PRO A 242 2.68 15.55 15.76
C PRO A 242 3.84 14.54 15.85
N LYS A 243 4.00 13.87 17.01
CA LYS A 243 5.03 12.84 17.20
C LYS A 243 4.80 11.55 16.40
N SER A 244 3.62 11.39 15.76
CA SER A 244 3.34 10.27 14.86
C SER A 244 3.76 10.52 13.41
N LEU A 245 4.25 11.74 13.08
CA LEU A 245 4.78 12.05 11.75
C LEU A 245 6.00 11.18 11.46
N HIS A 246 5.93 10.42 10.38
CA HIS A 246 6.99 9.46 10.05
C HIS A 246 7.23 9.32 8.54
N ALA A 247 8.38 8.73 8.18
CA ALA A 247 8.81 8.50 6.82
C ALA A 247 9.42 7.11 6.66
N GLY A 248 9.25 6.51 5.48
CA GLY A 248 10.03 5.36 5.04
C GLY A 248 11.27 5.84 4.30
N LEU A 249 12.44 5.77 4.93
CA LEU A 249 13.68 6.27 4.35
C LEU A 249 14.06 5.51 3.06
N PRO A 250 14.79 6.16 2.14
CA PRO A 250 15.20 5.53 0.88
C PRO A 250 15.98 4.24 1.08
N ILE A 251 15.78 3.30 0.15
CA ILE A 251 16.53 2.04 0.08
C ILE A 251 17.73 2.23 -0.82
N LYS A 252 18.92 1.88 -0.34
CA LYS A 252 20.15 2.00 -1.13
C LYS A 252 20.36 0.80 -2.05
N SER A 253 20.04 -0.39 -1.60
CA SER A 253 20.14 -1.63 -2.40
C SER A 253 19.17 -2.69 -1.92
N GLY A 254 18.83 -3.63 -2.80
CA GLY A 254 17.90 -4.72 -2.53
C GLY A 254 16.43 -4.32 -2.64
N ASN A 255 15.56 -5.15 -2.08
CA ASN A 255 14.12 -4.90 -2.05
C ASN A 255 13.63 -5.02 -0.61
N LYS A 256 12.92 -4.01 -0.13
CA LYS A 256 12.27 -4.02 1.19
C LYS A 256 10.81 -4.39 1.04
N TYR A 257 10.36 -5.33 1.87
CA TYR A 257 8.95 -5.67 2.02
C TYR A 257 8.49 -5.39 3.45
N ILE A 258 7.39 -4.67 3.59
CA ILE A 258 6.71 -4.46 4.87
C ILE A 258 5.23 -4.83 4.75
N ALA A 259 4.62 -5.11 5.89
CA ALA A 259 3.17 -5.20 6.01
C ALA A 259 2.66 -4.21 7.07
N ASN A 260 1.63 -3.44 6.72
CA ASN A 260 0.98 -2.51 7.63
C ASN A 260 -0.33 -3.13 8.13
N VAL A 261 -0.46 -3.27 9.46
CA VAL A 261 -1.72 -3.52 10.13
C VAL A 261 -2.20 -2.20 10.71
N TRP A 262 -3.32 -1.71 10.20
CA TRP A 262 -3.98 -0.52 10.71
C TRP A 262 -5.22 -0.88 11.49
N ILE A 263 -5.38 -0.30 12.68
CA ILE A 263 -6.55 -0.46 13.51
C ILE A 263 -7.24 0.89 13.65
N ARG A 264 -8.53 0.91 13.36
CA ARG A 264 -9.37 2.12 13.39
C ARG A 264 -10.11 2.29 14.71
N GLN A 265 -10.65 3.47 14.95
CA GLN A 265 -11.48 3.77 16.12
C GLN A 265 -12.70 2.87 16.20
N ASN A 266 -13.34 2.59 15.09
CA ASN A 266 -14.57 1.84 14.97
C ASN A 266 -14.42 0.70 13.95
N LYS A 267 -15.44 -0.14 13.84
CA LYS A 267 -15.48 -1.25 12.89
C LYS A 267 -15.18 -0.78 11.46
N PHE A 268 -14.20 -1.44 10.84
CA PHE A 268 -13.90 -1.28 9.42
C PHE A 268 -14.91 -2.06 8.58
N PRO A 269 -15.53 -1.47 7.55
CA PRO A 269 -16.53 -2.15 6.74
C PRO A 269 -15.98 -3.38 6.01
N ASP A 270 -16.70 -4.51 6.09
CA ASP A 270 -16.26 -5.79 5.52
C ASP A 270 -16.40 -5.84 3.98
N ASN A 271 -17.24 -5.00 3.40
CA ASN A 271 -17.63 -5.00 1.98
C ASN A 271 -16.98 -3.88 1.16
N ILE A 272 -15.87 -3.32 1.63
CA ILE A 272 -15.09 -2.40 0.80
C ILE A 272 -14.49 -3.21 -0.34
N ASN A 273 -15.03 -2.99 -1.55
CA ASN A 273 -14.42 -3.42 -2.80
C ASN A 273 -13.13 -2.60 -3.01
N ASN A 274 -12.07 -2.97 -2.30
CA ASN A 274 -10.72 -2.57 -2.67
C ASN A 274 -10.42 -3.27 -4.00
N ASN A 275 -10.58 -2.58 -5.13
CA ASN A 275 -10.17 -3.06 -6.44
C ASN A 275 -8.71 -3.51 -6.35
N GLY A 276 -8.49 -4.84 -6.27
CA GLY A 276 -7.16 -5.43 -6.14
C GLY A 276 -6.84 -6.07 -4.77
N VAL A 277 -7.82 -6.26 -3.88
CA VAL A 277 -7.62 -7.12 -2.69
C VAL A 277 -7.47 -8.56 -3.14
N ILE A 278 -6.37 -9.19 -2.72
CA ILE A 278 -6.08 -10.60 -3.00
C ILE A 278 -7.14 -11.43 -2.28
N PRO A 279 -7.93 -12.23 -3.00
CA PRO A 279 -8.95 -13.10 -2.39
C PRO A 279 -8.29 -14.22 -1.56
N PHE A 280 -9.12 -15.04 -0.94
CA PHE A 280 -8.69 -16.21 -0.16
C PHE A 280 -7.88 -17.20 -0.98
#